data_89315055ff21adcdb1188231c6688f81
#
_entry.id   89315055ff21adcdb1188231c6688f81
#
_cell.length_a   1.000
_cell.length_b   1.000
_cell.length_c   1.000
_cell.angle_alpha   90.00
_cell.angle_beta   90.00
_cell.angle_gamma   90.00
#
_symmetry.space_group_name_H-M   'P 1'
#
loop_
_entity.id
_entity.type
_entity.pdbx_description
1 polymer ?
#
loop_
_entity_poly.entity_id
_entity_poly.type
_entity_poly.pdbx_seq_one_letter_code
_entity_poly.pdbx_strand_id
1 'polypeptide(L)'
;ALVTIGIHPMFPSTGYGYIRSVEEAGKVWRKVEEFVEKPDLETAKSYLASGSYAWNSGMFVWKASTILHYFEELLPDVYACLKQIGAALGTEKEQEVLHEVYLTIPKISVDYGIMERAKGVLMLEGDFGWNDVGSWDTLDAVRTRDAAGNISSGDTLLLDAKNCVVYGGKKLTPQSALK
;
A
#
# COMPACT_ATOMS: atom_id res chain seq x y z
N ALA A 1 3.45 2.23 -19.91
CA ALA A 1 2.57 2.83 -18.91
C ALA A 1 2.92 2.30 -17.52
N LEU A 2 2.62 3.09 -16.50
CA LEU A 2 2.50 2.65 -15.11
C LEU A 2 1.05 2.23 -14.90
N VAL A 3 0.82 1.12 -14.20
CA VAL A 3 -0.52 0.61 -13.91
C VAL A 3 -0.66 0.46 -12.41
N THR A 4 -1.79 0.87 -11.85
CA THR A 4 -2.18 0.64 -10.47
C THR A 4 -3.53 -0.05 -10.38
N ILE A 5 -3.84 -0.66 -9.23
CA ILE A 5 -5.15 -1.25 -8.95
C ILE A 5 -5.90 -0.32 -7.99
N GLY A 6 -7.07 0.14 -8.43
CA GLY A 6 -7.96 0.98 -7.64
C GLY A 6 -9.06 0.14 -6.99
N ILE A 7 -9.33 0.39 -5.72
CA ILE A 7 -10.33 -0.31 -4.90
C ILE A 7 -11.48 0.65 -4.59
N HIS A 8 -12.70 0.17 -4.65
CA HIS A 8 -13.86 0.99 -4.30
C HIS A 8 -13.81 1.43 -2.82
N PRO A 9 -13.83 2.74 -2.53
CA PRO A 9 -13.73 3.24 -1.16
C PRO A 9 -15.05 3.05 -0.41
N MET A 10 -14.97 2.46 0.78
CA MET A 10 -16.14 2.19 1.64
C MET A 10 -16.26 3.18 2.81
N PHE A 11 -15.17 3.90 3.14
CA PHE A 11 -15.12 4.89 4.21
C PHE A 11 -14.01 5.93 3.91
N PRO A 12 -14.03 7.11 4.56
CA PRO A 12 -13.04 8.16 4.30
C PRO A 12 -11.72 7.87 5.04
N SER A 13 -10.89 6.97 4.47
CA SER A 13 -9.58 6.63 5.03
C SER A 13 -8.58 7.77 4.82
N THR A 14 -7.85 8.13 5.88
CA THR A 14 -6.68 9.02 5.80
C THR A 14 -5.37 8.24 5.70
N GLY A 15 -5.43 6.91 5.76
CA GLY A 15 -4.28 6.01 5.66
C GLY A 15 -3.98 5.53 4.24
N TYR A 16 -4.90 5.78 3.29
CA TYR A 16 -4.80 5.30 1.90
C TYR A 16 -4.64 6.44 0.91
N GLY A 17 -4.03 6.14 -0.22
CA GLY A 17 -4.04 7.03 -1.38
C GLY A 17 -5.37 6.97 -2.12
N TYR A 18 -5.70 8.01 -2.84
CA TYR A 18 -6.92 8.15 -3.66
C TYR A 18 -6.55 8.43 -5.11
N ILE A 19 -7.31 7.83 -6.02
CA ILE A 19 -7.08 7.88 -7.46
C ILE A 19 -8.37 8.34 -8.13
N ARG A 20 -8.35 9.49 -8.80
CA ARG A 20 -9.40 9.88 -9.73
C ARG A 20 -9.06 9.45 -11.13
N SER A 21 -9.99 8.78 -11.79
CA SER A 21 -9.77 8.23 -13.12
C SER A 21 -10.98 8.42 -14.01
N VAL A 22 -10.74 8.42 -15.32
CA VAL A 22 -11.78 8.49 -16.35
C VAL A 22 -11.81 7.21 -17.17
N GLU A 23 -13.03 6.79 -17.49
CA GLU A 23 -13.24 5.65 -18.39
C GLU A 23 -12.85 5.98 -19.82
N GLU A 24 -12.29 4.98 -20.51
CA GLU A 24 -12.12 5.02 -21.94
C GLU A 24 -12.99 3.94 -22.60
N ALA A 25 -13.77 4.35 -23.60
CA ALA A 25 -14.71 3.46 -24.27
C ALA A 25 -14.03 2.22 -24.83
N GLY A 26 -14.56 1.04 -24.45
CA GLY A 26 -14.06 -0.26 -24.91
C GLY A 26 -12.74 -0.70 -24.25
N LYS A 27 -12.28 -0.04 -23.19
CA LYS A 27 -11.10 -0.44 -22.42
C LYS A 27 -11.52 -0.98 -21.05
N VAL A 28 -10.72 -1.92 -20.53
CA VAL A 28 -10.86 -2.46 -19.17
C VAL A 28 -10.07 -1.63 -18.14
N TRP A 29 -9.27 -0.70 -18.60
CA TRP A 29 -8.49 0.21 -17.79
C TRP A 29 -9.04 1.63 -17.90
N ARG A 30 -8.80 2.42 -16.86
CA ARG A 30 -9.13 3.84 -16.78
C ARG A 30 -7.86 4.68 -16.81
N LYS A 31 -7.94 5.88 -17.36
CA LYS A 31 -6.84 6.83 -17.31
C LYS A 31 -6.86 7.59 -15.99
N VAL A 32 -5.75 7.57 -15.25
CA VAL A 32 -5.61 8.34 -14.02
C VAL A 32 -5.44 9.82 -14.36
N GLU A 33 -6.25 10.66 -13.72
CA GLU A 33 -6.18 12.11 -13.81
C GLU A 33 -5.54 12.73 -12.58
N GLU A 34 -5.73 12.11 -11.42
CA GLU A 34 -5.23 12.59 -10.15
C GLU A 34 -4.89 11.42 -9.24
N PHE A 35 -3.78 11.55 -8.54
CA PHE A 35 -3.33 10.62 -7.52
C PHE A 35 -2.93 11.44 -6.30
N VAL A 36 -3.52 11.16 -5.13
CA VAL A 36 -3.29 11.88 -3.88
C VAL A 36 -3.04 10.88 -2.77
N GLU A 37 -1.84 10.89 -2.21
CA GLU A 37 -1.47 9.98 -1.13
C GLU A 37 -1.88 10.57 0.23
N LYS A 38 -2.63 9.80 1.02
CA LYS A 38 -3.00 10.09 2.41
C LYS A 38 -3.54 11.50 2.64
N PRO A 39 -4.69 11.86 2.04
CA PRO A 39 -5.31 13.17 2.23
C PRO A 39 -5.77 13.37 3.68
N ASP A 40 -6.05 14.60 4.05
CA ASP A 40 -6.73 14.88 5.31
C ASP A 40 -8.18 14.35 5.32
N LEU A 41 -8.80 14.30 6.50
CA LEU A 41 -10.11 13.71 6.69
C LEU A 41 -11.22 14.41 5.88
N GLU A 42 -11.19 15.74 5.78
CA GLU A 42 -12.21 16.49 5.05
C GLU A 42 -12.10 16.25 3.54
N THR A 43 -10.87 16.19 3.03
CA THR A 43 -10.60 15.82 1.64
C THR A 43 -11.04 14.38 1.38
N ALA A 44 -10.70 13.42 2.26
CA ALA A 44 -11.12 12.03 2.13
C ALA A 44 -12.66 11.86 2.13
N LYS A 45 -13.38 12.62 2.97
CA LYS A 45 -14.85 12.65 2.97
C LYS A 45 -15.40 13.19 1.64
N SER A 46 -14.80 14.24 1.10
CA SER A 46 -15.22 14.82 -0.18
C SER A 46 -15.01 13.84 -1.34
N TYR A 47 -13.90 13.13 -1.35
CA TYR A 47 -13.58 12.10 -2.35
C TYR A 47 -14.58 10.95 -2.30
N LEU A 48 -14.91 10.45 -1.09
CA LEU A 48 -15.91 9.41 -0.90
C LEU A 48 -17.30 9.87 -1.38
N ALA A 49 -17.72 11.09 -1.00
CA ALA A 49 -19.01 11.64 -1.37
C ALA A 49 -19.14 11.89 -2.89
N SER A 50 -18.06 12.20 -3.58
CA SER A 50 -18.07 12.42 -5.02
C SER A 50 -18.31 11.14 -5.82
N GLY A 51 -17.98 9.97 -5.28
CA GLY A 51 -18.04 8.67 -5.97
C GLY A 51 -17.06 8.53 -7.15
N SER A 52 -16.15 9.49 -7.34
CA SER A 52 -15.24 9.54 -8.50
C SER A 52 -13.84 9.04 -8.20
N TYR A 53 -13.57 8.65 -6.96
CA TYR A 53 -12.26 8.20 -6.50
C TYR A 53 -12.27 6.72 -6.14
N ALA A 54 -11.17 6.05 -6.42
CA ALA A 54 -10.82 4.73 -5.90
C ALA A 54 -9.69 4.86 -4.87
N TRP A 55 -9.57 3.92 -3.93
CA TRP A 55 -8.36 3.80 -3.12
C TRP A 55 -7.20 3.25 -3.94
N ASN A 56 -6.01 3.76 -3.71
CA ASN A 56 -4.78 3.14 -4.16
C ASN A 56 -4.49 1.88 -3.32
N SER A 57 -4.46 0.73 -3.98
CA SER A 57 -4.13 -0.53 -3.29
C SER A 57 -2.64 -0.68 -2.97
N GLY A 58 -1.78 0.19 -3.50
CA GLY A 58 -0.33 0.04 -3.43
C GLY A 58 0.24 -1.07 -4.33
N MET A 59 -0.60 -1.66 -5.17
CA MET A 59 -0.16 -2.66 -6.16
C MET A 59 0.11 -1.99 -7.50
N PHE A 60 1.37 -2.01 -7.92
CA PHE A 60 1.82 -1.38 -9.16
C PHE A 60 2.35 -2.42 -10.13
N VAL A 61 2.05 -2.24 -11.41
CA VAL A 61 2.56 -3.08 -12.50
C VAL A 61 3.16 -2.21 -13.59
N TRP A 62 4.41 -2.46 -13.93
CA TRP A 62 5.14 -1.74 -14.97
C TRP A 62 6.25 -2.57 -15.59
N LYS A 63 6.73 -2.11 -16.74
CA LYS A 63 8.00 -2.61 -17.27
C LYS A 63 9.16 -1.95 -16.54
N ALA A 64 10.23 -2.70 -16.27
CA ALA A 64 11.42 -2.17 -15.60
C ALA A 64 11.98 -0.92 -16.31
N SER A 65 12.02 -0.93 -17.63
CA SER A 65 12.44 0.24 -18.41
C SER A 65 11.55 1.46 -18.23
N THR A 66 10.22 1.26 -18.02
CA THR A 66 9.29 2.36 -17.81
C THR A 66 9.52 3.01 -16.44
N ILE A 67 9.63 2.24 -15.38
CA ILE A 67 9.83 2.79 -14.05
C ILE A 67 11.21 3.45 -13.92
N LEU A 68 12.25 2.88 -14.52
CA LEU A 68 13.59 3.47 -14.52
C LEU A 68 13.62 4.82 -15.24
N HIS A 69 12.85 4.97 -16.34
CA HIS A 69 12.69 6.26 -17.01
C HIS A 69 12.04 7.31 -16.09
N TYR A 70 10.99 6.93 -15.33
CA TYR A 70 10.38 7.84 -14.37
C TYR A 70 11.30 8.18 -13.19
N PHE A 71 12.13 7.25 -12.72
CA PHE A 71 13.18 7.57 -11.76
C PHE A 71 14.15 8.62 -12.31
N GLU A 72 14.59 8.47 -13.57
CA GLU A 72 15.49 9.42 -14.21
C GLU A 72 14.87 10.80 -14.35
N GLU A 73 13.58 10.87 -14.76
CA GLU A 73 12.87 12.12 -14.99
C GLU A 73 12.46 12.84 -13.71
N LEU A 74 11.89 12.10 -12.73
CA LEU A 74 11.23 12.67 -11.57
C LEU A 74 12.08 12.64 -10.29
N LEU A 75 13.04 11.73 -10.21
CA LEU A 75 13.88 11.47 -9.03
C LEU A 75 15.34 11.25 -9.44
N PRO A 76 15.99 12.24 -10.10
CA PRO A 76 17.32 12.07 -10.67
C PRO A 76 18.39 11.66 -9.64
N ASP A 77 18.29 12.16 -8.40
CA ASP A 77 19.23 11.80 -7.33
C ASP A 77 19.10 10.32 -6.94
N VAL A 78 17.86 9.82 -6.83
CA VAL A 78 17.60 8.39 -6.58
C VAL A 78 18.09 7.56 -7.76
N TYR A 79 17.84 8.01 -9.00
CA TYR A 79 18.28 7.31 -10.20
C TYR A 79 19.81 7.21 -10.28
N ALA A 80 20.54 8.27 -9.91
CA ALA A 80 22.00 8.24 -9.83
C ALA A 80 22.50 7.16 -8.83
N CYS A 81 21.85 7.03 -7.68
CA CYS A 81 22.13 5.98 -6.72
C CYS A 81 21.83 4.58 -7.30
N LEU A 82 20.68 4.41 -7.95
CA LEU A 82 20.30 3.15 -8.59
C LEU A 82 21.30 2.72 -9.67
N LYS A 83 21.86 3.66 -10.43
CA LYS A 83 22.92 3.37 -11.42
C LYS A 83 24.22 2.87 -10.77
N GLN A 84 24.61 3.46 -9.64
CA GLN A 84 25.81 3.01 -8.91
C GLN A 84 25.61 1.59 -8.37
N ILE A 85 24.46 1.31 -7.75
CA ILE A 85 24.11 -0.02 -7.26
C ILE A 85 24.05 -1.01 -8.43
N GLY A 86 23.38 -0.63 -9.52
CA GLY A 86 23.26 -1.47 -10.73
C GLY A 86 24.60 -1.85 -11.35
N ALA A 87 25.59 -0.95 -11.34
CA ALA A 87 26.94 -1.22 -11.83
C ALA A 87 27.73 -2.20 -10.97
N ALA A 88 27.38 -2.31 -9.68
CA ALA A 88 28.04 -3.23 -8.74
C ALA A 88 27.38 -4.61 -8.66
N LEU A 89 26.17 -4.77 -9.18
CA LEU A 89 25.43 -6.06 -9.12
C LEU A 89 26.23 -7.20 -9.75
N GLY A 90 26.31 -8.32 -9.04
CA GLY A 90 27.06 -9.51 -9.48
C GLY A 90 28.60 -9.39 -9.37
N THR A 91 29.12 -8.32 -8.79
CA THR A 91 30.56 -8.14 -8.52
C THR A 91 30.87 -8.40 -7.04
N GLU A 92 32.15 -8.57 -6.72
CA GLU A 92 32.63 -8.72 -5.33
C GLU A 92 32.28 -7.48 -4.45
N LYS A 93 32.03 -6.33 -5.07
CA LYS A 93 31.71 -5.07 -4.38
C LYS A 93 30.22 -4.80 -4.20
N GLU A 94 29.35 -5.72 -4.63
CA GLU A 94 27.89 -5.54 -4.59
C GLU A 94 27.40 -5.11 -3.20
N GLN A 95 27.75 -5.86 -2.16
CA GLN A 95 27.27 -5.61 -0.79
C GLN A 95 27.82 -4.31 -0.19
N GLU A 96 29.07 -3.99 -0.47
CA GLU A 96 29.72 -2.75 -0.03
C GLU A 96 29.03 -1.54 -0.65
N VAL A 97 28.91 -1.51 -1.98
CA VAL A 97 28.28 -0.42 -2.73
C VAL A 97 26.80 -0.28 -2.37
N LEU A 98 26.06 -1.40 -2.26
CA LEU A 98 24.68 -1.38 -1.84
C LEU A 98 24.51 -0.71 -0.47
N HIS A 99 25.32 -1.10 0.52
CA HIS A 99 25.24 -0.55 1.87
C HIS A 99 25.57 0.96 1.88
N GLU A 100 26.66 1.37 1.26
CA GLU A 100 27.09 2.77 1.25
C GLU A 100 26.11 3.67 0.51
N VAL A 101 25.71 3.28 -0.69
CA VAL A 101 24.83 4.10 -1.53
C VAL A 101 23.41 4.16 -0.97
N TYR A 102 22.88 3.03 -0.44
CA TYR A 102 21.51 3.00 0.11
C TYR A 102 21.31 3.98 1.28
N LEU A 103 22.35 4.20 2.10
CA LEU A 103 22.30 5.17 3.20
C LEU A 103 22.18 6.63 2.72
N THR A 104 22.54 6.92 1.48
CA THR A 104 22.50 8.27 0.89
C THR A 104 21.23 8.54 0.06
N ILE A 105 20.45 7.48 -0.26
CA ILE A 105 19.23 7.62 -1.07
C ILE A 105 18.20 8.51 -0.34
N PRO A 106 17.64 9.55 -1.01
CA PRO A 106 16.55 10.33 -0.47
C PRO A 106 15.36 9.45 -0.07
N LYS A 107 14.84 9.65 1.13
CA LYS A 107 13.69 8.88 1.66
C LYS A 107 12.39 9.41 1.05
N ILE A 108 11.95 8.82 -0.03
CA ILE A 108 10.68 9.14 -0.69
C ILE A 108 10.04 7.84 -1.17
N SER A 109 8.72 7.69 -0.99
CA SER A 109 8.00 6.57 -1.57
C SER A 109 7.76 6.77 -3.06
N VAL A 110 7.53 5.69 -3.77
CA VAL A 110 7.17 5.72 -5.19
C VAL A 110 5.84 6.45 -5.42
N ASP A 111 4.95 6.41 -4.44
CA ASP A 111 3.66 7.11 -4.49
C ASP A 111 3.86 8.62 -4.61
N TYR A 112 4.57 9.23 -3.68
CA TYR A 112 4.88 10.67 -3.70
C TYR A 112 5.86 11.08 -4.80
N GLY A 113 6.88 10.27 -5.02
CA GLY A 113 7.96 10.62 -5.93
C GLY A 113 7.60 10.46 -7.41
N ILE A 114 6.78 9.46 -7.71
CA ILE A 114 6.47 9.08 -9.09
C ILE A 114 4.96 9.12 -9.35
N MET A 115 4.13 8.38 -8.60
CA MET A 115 2.73 8.16 -8.97
C MET A 115 1.88 9.43 -8.97
N GLU A 116 2.11 10.36 -8.04
CA GLU A 116 1.44 11.67 -8.02
C GLU A 116 1.88 12.60 -9.17
N ARG A 117 3.05 12.37 -9.76
CA ARG A 117 3.68 13.27 -10.72
C ARG A 117 3.72 12.71 -12.13
N ALA A 118 3.65 11.40 -12.27
CA ALA A 118 3.76 10.71 -13.55
C ALA A 118 2.54 10.96 -14.44
N LYS A 119 2.78 11.14 -15.72
CA LYS A 119 1.72 11.24 -16.74
C LYS A 119 1.47 9.87 -17.37
N GLY A 120 0.22 9.59 -17.72
CA GLY A 120 -0.13 8.36 -18.44
C GLY A 120 -0.20 7.13 -17.53
N VAL A 121 -0.49 7.33 -16.23
CA VAL A 121 -0.81 6.25 -15.30
C VAL A 121 -2.19 5.69 -15.65
N LEU A 122 -2.32 4.37 -15.62
CA LEU A 122 -3.55 3.65 -15.86
C LEU A 122 -4.01 2.97 -14.56
N MET A 123 -5.32 2.84 -14.38
CA MET A 123 -5.91 2.14 -13.26
C MET A 123 -6.77 0.98 -13.76
N LEU A 124 -6.64 -0.17 -13.09
CA LEU A 124 -7.59 -1.28 -13.18
C LEU A 124 -8.44 -1.28 -11.92
N GLU A 125 -9.74 -1.48 -12.05
CA GLU A 125 -10.61 -1.68 -10.89
C GLU A 125 -10.43 -3.08 -10.33
N GLY A 126 -10.28 -3.18 -9.01
CA GLY A 126 -10.17 -4.43 -8.28
C GLY A 126 -11.32 -4.61 -7.31
N ASP A 127 -12.00 -5.77 -7.38
CA ASP A 127 -13.03 -6.21 -6.45
C ASP A 127 -12.74 -7.66 -6.02
N PHE A 128 -11.85 -7.80 -5.05
CA PHE A 128 -11.38 -9.12 -4.57
C PHE A 128 -11.21 -9.15 -3.05
N GLY A 129 -11.92 -8.26 -2.32
CA GLY A 129 -11.85 -8.20 -0.86
C GLY A 129 -10.52 -7.65 -0.33
N TRP A 130 -9.93 -6.70 -1.05
CA TRP A 130 -8.67 -6.07 -0.63
C TRP A 130 -8.80 -5.37 0.72
N ASN A 131 -7.79 -5.54 1.56
CA ASN A 131 -7.58 -4.79 2.79
C ASN A 131 -6.07 -4.63 3.00
N ASP A 132 -5.64 -3.46 3.43
CA ASP A 132 -4.22 -3.16 3.64
C ASP A 132 -3.60 -3.96 4.81
N VAL A 133 -4.41 -4.36 5.80
CA VAL A 133 -3.98 -5.07 7.03
C VAL A 133 -2.74 -4.40 7.65
N GLY A 134 -2.71 -3.07 7.63
CA GLY A 134 -1.56 -2.27 8.07
C GLY A 134 -1.37 -2.21 9.59
N SER A 135 -2.34 -2.69 10.36
CA SER A 135 -2.33 -2.68 11.82
C SER A 135 -3.14 -3.84 12.39
N TRP A 136 -2.94 -4.16 13.68
CA TRP A 136 -3.63 -5.28 14.34
C TRP A 136 -5.16 -5.10 14.42
N ASP A 137 -5.64 -3.89 14.52
CA ASP A 137 -7.05 -3.53 14.56
C ASP A 137 -7.75 -3.73 13.20
N THR A 138 -7.03 -3.68 12.09
CA THR A 138 -7.61 -3.96 10.76
C THR A 138 -7.84 -5.44 10.49
N LEU A 139 -7.36 -6.34 11.36
CA LEU A 139 -7.63 -7.78 11.27
C LEU A 139 -9.13 -8.11 11.35
N ASP A 140 -9.93 -7.25 11.95
CA ASP A 140 -11.39 -7.37 12.01
C ASP A 140 -12.04 -7.51 10.64
N ALA A 141 -11.49 -6.83 9.66
CA ALA A 141 -12.01 -6.86 8.30
C ALA A 141 -11.74 -8.19 7.55
N VAL A 142 -10.78 -8.99 8.04
CA VAL A 142 -10.30 -10.21 7.35
C VAL A 142 -10.40 -11.49 8.20
N ARG A 143 -10.88 -11.40 9.44
CA ARG A 143 -11.02 -12.53 10.36
C ARG A 143 -12.40 -12.55 11.00
N THR A 144 -12.91 -13.76 11.27
CA THR A 144 -14.17 -13.95 11.96
C THR A 144 -14.00 -13.79 13.46
N ARG A 145 -14.88 -13.01 14.10
CA ARG A 145 -14.97 -12.87 15.56
C ARG A 145 -15.80 -13.99 16.16
N ASP A 146 -15.47 -14.40 17.38
CA ASP A 146 -16.33 -15.27 18.20
C ASP A 146 -17.55 -14.50 18.77
N ALA A 147 -18.41 -15.22 19.52
CA ALA A 147 -19.62 -14.62 20.12
C ALA A 147 -19.34 -13.49 21.13
N ALA A 148 -18.13 -13.44 21.69
CA ALA A 148 -17.67 -12.39 22.60
C ALA A 148 -16.89 -11.26 21.87
N GLY A 149 -16.82 -11.34 20.53
CA GLY A 149 -16.12 -10.36 19.71
C GLY A 149 -14.61 -10.55 19.64
N ASN A 150 -14.07 -11.69 20.05
CA ASN A 150 -12.63 -11.93 20.00
C ASN A 150 -12.22 -12.56 18.67
N ILE A 151 -10.98 -12.27 18.25
CA ILE A 151 -10.26 -12.97 17.20
C ILE A 151 -9.13 -13.75 17.86
N SER A 152 -9.11 -15.06 17.69
CA SER A 152 -8.04 -15.89 18.26
C SER A 152 -7.45 -16.84 17.22
N SER A 153 -6.17 -17.14 17.36
CA SER A 153 -5.45 -18.11 16.52
C SER A 153 -4.39 -18.82 17.35
N GLY A 154 -4.18 -20.13 17.09
CA GLY A 154 -3.28 -20.98 17.86
C GLY A 154 -3.93 -21.52 19.14
N ASP A 155 -3.11 -22.10 20.04
CA ASP A 155 -3.56 -22.64 21.31
C ASP A 155 -3.81 -21.49 22.29
N THR A 156 -5.06 -21.03 22.39
CA THR A 156 -5.45 -19.89 23.23
C THR A 156 -6.52 -20.29 24.23
N LEU A 157 -6.44 -19.76 25.45
CA LEU A 157 -7.48 -19.86 26.47
C LEU A 157 -7.96 -18.44 26.79
N LEU A 158 -9.21 -18.15 26.45
CA LEU A 158 -9.83 -16.84 26.67
C LEU A 158 -10.76 -16.94 27.91
N LEU A 159 -10.42 -16.21 28.98
CA LEU A 159 -11.21 -16.14 30.20
C LEU A 159 -11.74 -14.70 30.35
N ASP A 160 -13.06 -14.54 30.32
CA ASP A 160 -13.75 -13.23 30.40
C ASP A 160 -13.23 -12.16 29.39
N ALA A 161 -12.56 -12.59 28.31
CA ALA A 161 -12.04 -11.72 27.28
C ALA A 161 -13.16 -11.32 26.31
N LYS A 162 -13.21 -10.02 25.94
CA LYS A 162 -14.15 -9.47 24.96
C LYS A 162 -13.41 -8.49 24.03
N ASN A 163 -13.76 -8.54 22.75
CA ASN A 163 -13.18 -7.65 21.71
C ASN A 163 -11.63 -7.68 21.69
N CYS A 164 -11.04 -8.83 21.95
CA CYS A 164 -9.59 -9.02 21.97
C CYS A 164 -9.12 -9.68 20.69
N VAL A 165 -7.88 -9.35 20.30
CA VAL A 165 -7.14 -10.04 19.24
C VAL A 165 -6.00 -10.80 19.90
N VAL A 166 -5.99 -12.14 19.82
CA VAL A 166 -5.00 -12.99 20.49
C VAL A 166 -4.39 -13.98 19.48
N TYR A 167 -3.10 -13.86 19.26
CA TYR A 167 -2.32 -14.79 18.45
C TYR A 167 -1.39 -15.61 19.36
N GLY A 168 -1.76 -16.86 19.62
CA GLY A 168 -0.95 -17.84 20.34
C GLY A 168 -0.02 -18.60 19.39
N GLY A 169 1.13 -19.02 19.91
CA GLY A 169 2.03 -19.95 19.23
C GLY A 169 1.68 -21.42 19.53
N LYS A 170 2.71 -22.27 19.55
CA LYS A 170 2.58 -23.70 19.94
C LYS A 170 2.42 -23.92 21.45
N LYS A 171 2.56 -22.88 22.28
CA LYS A 171 2.33 -22.95 23.73
C LYS A 171 0.98 -22.30 24.02
N LEU A 172 0.24 -22.89 24.96
CA LEU A 172 -1.03 -22.32 25.43
C LEU A 172 -0.83 -20.88 25.90
N THR A 173 -1.57 -19.96 25.29
CA THR A 173 -1.52 -18.52 25.61
C THR A 173 -2.81 -18.14 26.34
N PRO A 174 -2.79 -18.01 27.68
CA PRO A 174 -3.95 -17.55 28.43
C PRO A 174 -4.08 -16.02 28.31
N GLN A 175 -5.30 -15.56 28.07
CA GLN A 175 -5.68 -14.16 28.07
C GLN A 175 -6.91 -13.95 28.93
N SER A 176 -6.83 -13.04 29.89
CA SER A 176 -7.97 -12.60 30.68
C SER A 176 -8.16 -11.09 30.58
N ALA A 177 -9.39 -10.63 30.70
CA ALA A 177 -9.65 -9.20 30.87
C ALA A 177 -9.07 -8.75 32.22
N LEU A 178 -8.11 -7.86 32.22
CA LEU A 178 -7.74 -7.11 33.41
C LEU A 178 -8.89 -6.11 33.66
N LYS A 179 -9.48 -6.19 34.87
CA LYS A 179 -10.46 -5.19 35.35
C LYS A 179 -9.76 -3.90 35.72
#